data_f6f0e55db1a973cf779e3e42a99ade04
#
_entry.id   f6f0e55db1a973cf779e3e42a99ade04
#
_cell.length_a   1.000
_cell.length_b   1.000
_cell.length_c   1.000
_cell.angle_alpha   90.00
_cell.angle_beta   90.00
_cell.angle_gamma   90.00
#
_symmetry.space_group_name_H-M   'P 1'
#
loop_
_entity.id
_entity.type
_entity.pdbx_description
1 polymer ?
#
loop_
_entity_poly.entity_id
_entity_poly.type
_entity_poly.pdbx_seq_one_letter_code
_entity_poly.pdbx_strand_id
1 'polypeptide(L)'
;LVFNQNENTWILPADKLKLAIEMCQPYSKKDQKRRDLILTVKDVGFALRKMGVETVNLLLQPQLKEYIDGLVGTENYYVAAYMGDISSELNQKVTLQIFTNEKILCYLRISNSSEVINVMKHEIDMIDFLHEKEVANIPEIIDASIIGDLHIFAQKSEKKLSEKVKLEFDD
;
A
#
# COMPACT_ATOMS: atom_id res chain seq x y z
N LEU A 1 -4.54 -0.42 13.53
CA LEU A 1 -3.72 -1.46 14.13
C LEU A 1 -2.32 -1.41 13.54
N VAL A 2 -1.30 -1.44 14.39
CA VAL A 2 0.11 -1.49 13.99
C VAL A 2 0.60 -2.90 14.20
N PHE A 3 1.19 -3.47 13.16
CA PHE A 3 1.81 -4.78 13.18
C PHE A 3 3.26 -4.65 12.72
N ASN A 4 4.18 -5.08 13.55
CA ASN A 4 5.62 -5.07 13.24
C ASN A 4 6.12 -6.50 13.13
N GLN A 5 6.68 -6.87 12.00
CA GLN A 5 7.26 -8.18 11.77
C GLN A 5 8.52 -8.03 10.91
N ASN A 6 9.65 -8.49 11.43
CA ASN A 6 10.93 -8.49 10.73
C ASN A 6 11.27 -7.11 10.14
N GLU A 7 11.24 -6.07 11.00
CA GLU A 7 11.58 -4.69 10.64
C GLU A 7 10.59 -4.00 9.68
N ASN A 8 9.55 -4.70 9.25
CA ASN A 8 8.47 -4.12 8.46
C ASN A 8 7.29 -3.74 9.36
N THR A 9 6.78 -2.53 9.20
CA THR A 9 5.63 -2.04 9.95
C THR A 9 4.42 -1.91 9.04
N TRP A 10 3.31 -2.49 9.47
CA TRP A 10 2.02 -2.37 8.84
C TRP A 10 1.08 -1.58 9.73
N ILE A 11 0.38 -0.63 9.16
CA ILE A 11 -0.62 0.18 9.84
C ILE A 11 -1.94 -0.03 9.10
N LEU A 12 -2.90 -0.64 9.76
CA LEU A 12 -4.16 -1.03 9.15
C LEU A 12 -5.35 -0.35 9.84
N PRO A 13 -6.37 0.10 9.09
CA PRO A 13 -7.58 0.66 9.67
C PRO A 13 -8.29 -0.38 10.55
N ALA A 14 -8.57 -0.02 11.80
CA ALA A 14 -9.10 -0.96 12.79
C ALA A 14 -10.55 -1.40 12.50
N ASP A 15 -11.35 -0.51 11.92
CA ASP A 15 -12.75 -0.72 11.55
C ASP A 15 -12.92 -1.55 10.26
N LYS A 16 -11.87 -1.64 9.43
CA LYS A 16 -11.86 -2.40 8.18
C LYS A 16 -10.69 -3.41 8.11
N LEU A 17 -10.30 -3.92 9.25
CA LEU A 17 -9.11 -4.74 9.40
C LEU A 17 -9.10 -5.97 8.50
N LYS A 18 -10.22 -6.71 8.45
CA LYS A 18 -10.33 -7.90 7.60
C LYS A 18 -10.13 -7.58 6.13
N LEU A 19 -10.75 -6.51 5.67
CA LEU A 19 -10.63 -6.01 4.31
C LEU A 19 -9.19 -5.56 4.00
N ALA A 20 -8.59 -4.79 4.91
CA ALA A 20 -7.21 -4.34 4.75
C ALA A 20 -6.22 -5.50 4.67
N ILE A 21 -6.40 -6.54 5.49
CA ILE A 21 -5.56 -7.75 5.46
C ILE A 21 -5.77 -8.54 4.16
N GLU A 22 -7.00 -8.63 3.67
CA GLU A 22 -7.30 -9.29 2.39
C GLU A 22 -6.61 -8.59 1.22
N MET A 23 -6.54 -7.27 1.25
CA MET A 23 -5.86 -6.46 0.23
C MET A 23 -4.34 -6.54 0.30
N CYS A 24 -3.77 -6.86 1.46
CA CYS A 24 -2.33 -7.06 1.60
C CYS A 24 -1.88 -8.26 0.77
N GLN A 25 -0.87 -8.04 -0.09
CA GLN A 25 -0.26 -9.10 -0.89
C GLN A 25 1.13 -9.43 -0.35
N PRO A 26 1.24 -10.45 0.51
CA PRO A 26 2.54 -10.90 0.95
C PRO A 26 3.32 -11.54 -0.21
N TYR A 27 4.61 -11.23 -0.29
CA TYR A 27 5.48 -11.77 -1.34
C TYR A 27 5.75 -13.27 -1.17
N SER A 28 5.80 -13.77 0.07
CA SER A 28 6.11 -15.16 0.33
C SER A 28 4.87 -16.06 0.41
N LYS A 29 4.98 -17.29 -0.10
CA LYS A 29 3.91 -18.31 0.07
C LYS A 29 3.59 -18.59 1.54
N LYS A 30 4.57 -18.46 2.43
CA LYS A 30 4.41 -18.64 3.88
C LYS A 30 3.51 -17.56 4.47
N ASP A 31 3.74 -16.31 4.09
CA ASP A 31 2.95 -15.17 4.58
C ASP A 31 1.56 -15.13 3.95
N GLN A 32 1.42 -15.57 2.69
CA GLN A 32 0.11 -15.78 2.08
C GLN A 32 -0.74 -16.77 2.89
N LYS A 33 -0.17 -17.94 3.25
CA LYS A 33 -0.87 -18.92 4.09
C LYS A 33 -1.25 -18.36 5.46
N ARG A 34 -0.35 -17.57 6.07
CA ARG A 34 -0.63 -16.90 7.36
C ARG A 34 -1.76 -15.90 7.24
N ARG A 35 -1.76 -15.06 6.18
CA ARG A 35 -2.84 -14.13 5.87
C ARG A 35 -4.16 -14.88 5.74
N ASP A 36 -4.19 -15.93 4.92
CA ASP A 36 -5.39 -16.70 4.65
C ASP A 36 -5.92 -17.36 5.93
N LEU A 37 -5.03 -17.84 6.81
CA LEU A 37 -5.42 -18.36 8.12
C LEU A 37 -6.04 -17.26 9.01
N ILE A 38 -5.45 -16.08 9.06
CA ILE A 38 -5.98 -14.94 9.83
C ILE A 38 -7.38 -14.57 9.33
N LEU A 39 -7.61 -14.60 8.03
CA LEU A 39 -8.91 -14.28 7.42
C LEU A 39 -10.02 -15.29 7.77
N THR A 40 -9.67 -16.53 8.18
CA THR A 40 -10.65 -17.51 8.65
C THR A 40 -11.14 -17.24 10.08
N VAL A 41 -10.42 -16.43 10.86
CA VAL A 41 -10.77 -16.12 12.24
C VAL A 41 -11.99 -15.20 12.27
N LYS A 42 -12.99 -15.54 13.10
CA LYS A 42 -14.24 -14.78 13.22
C LYS A 42 -14.00 -13.34 13.70
N ASP A 43 -13.17 -13.16 14.71
CA ASP A 43 -12.76 -11.86 15.23
C ASP A 43 -11.24 -11.66 15.04
N VAL A 44 -10.89 -11.12 13.88
CA VAL A 44 -9.50 -10.86 13.51
C VAL A 44 -8.86 -9.85 14.46
N GLY A 45 -9.59 -8.82 14.88
CA GLY A 45 -9.08 -7.80 15.79
C GLY A 45 -8.70 -8.38 17.15
N PHE A 46 -9.51 -9.28 17.70
CA PHE A 46 -9.19 -9.97 18.95
C PHE A 46 -7.95 -10.87 18.79
N ALA A 47 -7.89 -11.65 17.71
CA ALA A 47 -6.75 -12.53 17.45
C ALA A 47 -5.45 -11.74 17.34
N LEU A 48 -5.42 -10.64 16.61
CA LEU A 48 -4.22 -9.80 16.44
C LEU A 48 -3.80 -9.14 17.76
N ARG A 49 -4.74 -8.64 18.59
CA ARG A 49 -4.40 -8.12 19.92
C ARG A 49 -3.74 -9.18 20.81
N LYS A 50 -4.19 -10.44 20.73
CA LYS A 50 -3.54 -11.55 21.44
C LYS A 50 -2.12 -11.85 20.91
N MET A 51 -1.83 -11.47 19.70
CA MET A 51 -0.49 -11.57 19.08
C MET A 51 0.39 -10.32 19.33
N GLY A 52 -0.03 -9.41 20.20
CA GLY A 52 0.73 -8.21 20.56
C GLY A 52 0.58 -7.04 19.58
N VAL A 53 -0.45 -7.06 18.72
CA VAL A 53 -0.75 -5.93 17.81
C VAL A 53 -1.41 -4.81 18.60
N GLU A 54 -0.84 -3.61 18.49
CA GLU A 54 -1.31 -2.43 19.19
C GLU A 54 -2.30 -1.61 18.36
N THR A 55 -3.18 -0.89 19.04
CA THR A 55 -4.08 0.10 18.42
C THR A 55 -3.53 1.49 18.70
N VAL A 56 -3.28 2.25 17.64
CA VAL A 56 -2.82 3.63 17.71
C VAL A 56 -3.77 4.54 16.93
N ASN A 57 -3.89 5.78 17.36
CA ASN A 57 -4.58 6.81 16.61
C ASN A 57 -3.55 7.52 15.73
N LEU A 58 -3.73 7.46 14.44
CA LEU A 58 -2.90 8.16 13.46
C LEU A 58 -3.74 9.22 12.77
N LEU A 59 -3.16 10.40 12.66
CA LEU A 59 -3.72 11.49 11.89
C LEU A 59 -2.83 11.70 10.65
N LEU A 60 -3.45 11.72 9.49
CA LEU A 60 -2.78 12.22 8.30
C LEU A 60 -2.55 13.72 8.43
N GLN A 61 -1.39 14.21 8.00
CA GLN A 61 -1.18 15.64 7.89
C GLN A 61 -2.27 16.26 7.00
N PRO A 62 -2.82 17.45 7.34
CA PRO A 62 -3.93 18.04 6.59
C PRO A 62 -3.65 18.16 5.08
N GLN A 63 -2.46 18.59 4.71
CA GLN A 63 -2.04 18.71 3.30
C GLN A 63 -1.99 17.38 2.57
N LEU A 64 -1.53 16.30 3.24
CA LEU A 64 -1.54 14.97 2.66
C LEU A 64 -2.97 14.43 2.51
N LYS A 65 -3.83 14.72 3.48
CA LYS A 65 -5.25 14.34 3.39
C LYS A 65 -5.93 15.05 2.21
N GLU A 66 -5.76 16.38 2.11
CA GLU A 66 -6.30 17.17 1.01
C GLU A 66 -5.81 16.67 -0.36
N TYR A 67 -4.54 16.34 -0.46
CA TYR A 67 -3.97 15.74 -1.66
C TYR A 67 -4.65 14.41 -2.01
N ILE A 68 -4.82 13.51 -1.03
CA ILE A 68 -5.48 12.22 -1.26
C ILE A 68 -6.94 12.43 -1.67
N ASP A 69 -7.68 13.32 -0.99
CA ASP A 69 -9.07 13.64 -1.30
C ASP A 69 -9.22 14.12 -2.76
N GLY A 70 -8.32 15.01 -3.20
CA GLY A 70 -8.27 15.49 -4.59
C GLY A 70 -7.92 14.40 -5.60
N LEU A 71 -6.99 13.51 -5.24
CA LEU A 71 -6.53 12.43 -6.13
C LEU A 71 -7.60 11.36 -6.37
N VAL A 72 -8.33 10.97 -5.30
CA VAL A 72 -9.27 9.84 -5.38
C VAL A 72 -10.71 10.27 -5.71
N GLY A 73 -11.03 11.56 -5.59
CA GLY A 73 -12.34 12.12 -5.92
C GLY A 73 -13.49 11.61 -5.04
N THR A 74 -13.20 11.06 -3.87
CA THR A 74 -14.18 10.58 -2.88
C THR A 74 -13.65 10.72 -1.47
N GLU A 75 -14.52 11.00 -0.53
CA GLU A 75 -14.19 11.03 0.90
C GLU A 75 -14.36 9.66 1.59
N ASN A 76 -14.98 8.70 0.91
CA ASN A 76 -15.26 7.37 1.43
C ASN A 76 -14.15 6.38 1.06
N TYR A 77 -12.99 6.53 1.65
CA TYR A 77 -11.85 5.62 1.49
C TYR A 77 -11.21 5.26 2.82
N TYR A 78 -10.40 4.23 2.79
CA TYR A 78 -9.57 3.78 3.89
C TYR A 78 -8.11 3.84 3.48
N VAL A 79 -7.24 4.01 4.46
CA VAL A 79 -5.79 4.06 4.25
C VAL A 79 -5.14 2.95 5.05
N ALA A 80 -4.36 2.13 4.39
CA ALA A 80 -3.39 1.25 5.03
C ALA A 80 -1.99 1.75 4.68
N ALA A 81 -1.05 1.67 5.62
CA ALA A 81 0.32 2.07 5.40
C ALA A 81 1.27 0.89 5.60
N TYR A 82 2.30 0.86 4.78
CA TYR A 82 3.40 -0.08 4.87
C TYR A 82 4.71 0.68 4.88
N MET A 83 5.54 0.38 5.87
CA MET A 83 6.90 0.89 5.98
C MET A 83 7.85 -0.30 6.02
N GLY A 84 8.86 -0.28 5.16
CA GLY A 84 9.96 -1.22 5.19
C GLY A 84 10.90 -0.96 6.36
N ASP A 85 12.02 -1.66 6.39
CA ASP A 85 13.07 -1.46 7.38
C ASP A 85 13.60 -0.02 7.34
N ILE A 86 13.30 0.74 8.39
CA ILE A 86 13.67 2.15 8.53
C ILE A 86 15.19 2.29 8.79
N SER A 87 15.86 1.21 9.21
CA SER A 87 17.31 1.23 9.46
C SER A 87 18.16 1.29 8.18
N SER A 88 17.58 0.93 7.04
CA SER A 88 18.23 1.00 5.74
C SER A 88 17.85 2.30 5.02
N GLU A 89 18.84 3.13 4.67
CA GLU A 89 18.63 4.37 3.91
C GLU A 89 17.85 4.13 2.59
N LEU A 90 18.04 2.98 1.97
CA LEU A 90 17.36 2.59 0.73
C LEU A 90 15.88 2.22 0.93
N ASN A 91 15.43 2.03 2.17
CA ASN A 91 14.08 1.60 2.50
C ASN A 91 13.24 2.67 3.20
N GLN A 92 13.74 3.91 3.29
CA GLN A 92 13.03 5.03 3.93
C GLN A 92 11.86 5.52 3.07
N LYS A 93 10.96 4.61 2.73
CA LYS A 93 9.71 4.94 2.04
C LYS A 93 8.51 4.41 2.79
N VAL A 94 7.45 5.18 2.76
CA VAL A 94 6.12 4.76 3.20
C VAL A 94 5.29 4.49 1.96
N THR A 95 4.65 3.34 1.91
CA THR A 95 3.63 3.05 0.88
C THR A 95 2.26 3.12 1.53
N LEU A 96 1.43 4.05 1.07
CA LEU A 96 0.02 4.08 1.43
C LEU A 96 -0.78 3.34 0.37
N GLN A 97 -1.69 2.51 0.82
CA GLN A 97 -2.70 1.86 -0.01
C GLN A 97 -4.04 2.51 0.27
N ILE A 98 -4.58 3.18 -0.72
CA ILE A 98 -5.88 3.85 -0.65
C ILE A 98 -6.92 2.93 -1.28
N PHE A 99 -7.98 2.65 -0.53
CA PHE A 99 -8.98 1.66 -0.96
C PHE A 99 -10.39 1.97 -0.45
N THR A 100 -11.37 1.42 -1.13
CA THR A 100 -12.79 1.41 -0.73
C THR A 100 -13.20 0.01 -0.29
N ASN A 101 -14.48 -0.20 -0.03
CA ASN A 101 -15.02 -1.55 0.24
C ASN A 101 -14.95 -2.48 -0.98
N GLU A 102 -14.73 -1.95 -2.17
CA GLU A 102 -14.83 -2.68 -3.44
C GLU A 102 -13.48 -2.90 -4.12
N LYS A 103 -12.59 -1.90 -4.05
CA LYS A 103 -11.34 -1.94 -4.80
C LYS A 103 -10.23 -1.10 -4.15
N ILE A 104 -9.01 -1.39 -4.54
CA ILE A 104 -7.88 -0.51 -4.31
C ILE A 104 -7.93 0.59 -5.37
N LEU A 105 -7.89 1.85 -4.93
CA LEU A 105 -7.90 3.02 -5.81
C LEU A 105 -6.51 3.32 -6.34
N CYS A 106 -5.56 3.47 -5.42
CA CYS A 106 -4.18 3.77 -5.76
C CYS A 106 -3.21 3.36 -4.65
N TYR A 107 -1.94 3.37 -5.01
CA TYR A 107 -0.82 3.31 -4.08
C TYR A 107 -0.06 4.64 -4.12
N LEU A 108 0.27 5.16 -2.94
CA LEU A 108 1.15 6.33 -2.82
C LEU A 108 2.46 5.87 -2.19
N ARG A 109 3.57 6.13 -2.86
CA ARG A 109 4.90 5.97 -2.30
C ARG A 109 5.40 7.33 -1.88
N ILE A 110 5.85 7.45 -0.65
CA ILE A 110 6.21 8.73 -0.03
C ILE A 110 7.60 8.60 0.57
N SER A 111 8.45 9.55 0.28
CA SER A 111 9.79 9.64 0.88
C SER A 111 10.31 11.07 0.87
N ASN A 112 11.22 11.37 1.80
CA ASN A 112 12.07 12.56 1.80
C ASN A 112 13.57 12.21 1.70
N SER A 113 13.89 10.92 1.55
CA SER A 113 15.27 10.46 1.30
C SER A 113 15.68 10.70 -0.15
N SER A 114 16.79 11.38 -0.38
CA SER A 114 17.31 11.68 -1.73
C SER A 114 17.56 10.42 -2.55
N GLU A 115 18.05 9.36 -1.91
CA GLU A 115 18.34 8.07 -2.52
C GLU A 115 17.05 7.40 -3.00
N VAL A 116 16.04 7.37 -2.14
CA VAL A 116 14.74 6.79 -2.49
C VAL A 116 14.02 7.60 -3.56
N ILE A 117 14.10 8.93 -3.48
CA ILE A 117 13.51 9.83 -4.50
C ILE A 117 14.14 9.57 -5.88
N ASN A 118 15.46 9.37 -5.95
CA ASN A 118 16.12 9.06 -7.21
C ASN A 118 15.64 7.71 -7.77
N VAL A 119 15.50 6.68 -6.93
CA VAL A 119 14.94 5.39 -7.35
C VAL A 119 13.51 5.56 -7.86
N MET A 120 12.66 6.32 -7.14
CA MET A 120 11.28 6.59 -7.55
C MET A 120 11.21 7.31 -8.90
N LYS A 121 12.09 8.29 -9.16
CA LYS A 121 12.17 8.96 -10.46
C LYS A 121 12.53 8.00 -11.58
N HIS A 122 13.54 7.14 -11.38
CA HIS A 122 13.89 6.11 -12.37
C HIS A 122 12.74 5.13 -12.63
N GLU A 123 11.96 4.78 -11.61
CA GLU A 123 10.76 3.95 -11.80
C GLU A 123 9.72 4.66 -12.69
N ILE A 124 9.52 5.98 -12.50
CA ILE A 124 8.63 6.78 -13.34
C ILE A 124 9.11 6.75 -14.78
N ASP A 125 10.36 7.13 -15.01
CA ASP A 125 10.97 7.16 -16.35
C ASP A 125 10.82 5.81 -17.06
N MET A 126 11.03 4.70 -16.33
CA MET A 126 10.88 3.35 -16.87
C MET A 126 9.42 3.03 -17.22
N ILE A 127 8.47 3.40 -16.36
CA ILE A 127 7.03 3.17 -16.61
C ILE A 127 6.60 3.96 -17.84
N ASP A 128 6.99 5.24 -17.95
CA ASP A 128 6.69 6.08 -19.11
C ASP A 128 7.28 5.50 -20.39
N PHE A 129 8.54 5.05 -20.35
CA PHE A 129 9.18 4.37 -21.48
C PHE A 129 8.42 3.09 -21.89
N LEU A 130 7.94 2.29 -20.93
CA LEU A 130 7.18 1.07 -21.23
C LEU A 130 5.80 1.41 -21.83
N HIS A 131 5.15 2.49 -21.37
CA HIS A 131 3.92 2.99 -21.98
C HIS A 131 4.14 3.47 -23.41
N GLU A 132 5.22 4.21 -23.69
CA GLU A 132 5.59 4.61 -25.05
C GLU A 132 5.84 3.41 -25.99
N LYS A 133 6.26 2.27 -25.43
CA LYS A 133 6.46 1.01 -26.16
C LYS A 133 5.20 0.14 -26.23
N GLU A 134 4.06 0.67 -25.76
CA GLU A 134 2.77 -0.04 -25.76
C GLU A 134 2.81 -1.40 -25.04
N VAL A 135 3.66 -1.54 -24.02
CA VAL A 135 3.74 -2.77 -23.23
C VAL A 135 2.47 -2.91 -22.39
N ALA A 136 1.81 -4.06 -22.51
CA ALA A 136 0.56 -4.32 -21.81
C ALA A 136 0.77 -4.53 -20.29
N ASN A 137 -0.28 -4.24 -19.51
CA ASN A 137 -0.33 -4.47 -18.06
C ASN A 137 0.73 -3.70 -17.24
N ILE A 138 1.17 -2.56 -17.74
CA ILE A 138 2.02 -1.63 -17.00
C ILE A 138 1.12 -0.72 -16.15
N PRO A 139 1.44 -0.54 -14.85
CA PRO A 139 0.68 0.35 -13.98
C PRO A 139 0.68 1.79 -14.49
N GLU A 140 -0.46 2.47 -14.36
CA GLU A 140 -0.59 3.87 -14.71
C GLU A 140 -0.09 4.76 -13.56
N ILE A 141 0.77 5.74 -13.88
CA ILE A 141 1.13 6.80 -12.97
C ILE A 141 0.02 7.84 -12.99
N ILE A 142 -0.55 8.14 -11.82
CA ILE A 142 -1.61 9.13 -11.69
C ILE A 142 -1.02 10.51 -11.48
N ASP A 143 -0.01 10.59 -10.63
CA ASP A 143 0.61 11.86 -10.23
C ASP A 143 1.99 11.65 -9.61
N ALA A 144 2.83 12.68 -9.70
CA ALA A 144 4.13 12.79 -9.04
C ALA A 144 4.27 14.20 -8.48
N SER A 145 4.06 14.37 -7.18
CA SER A 145 3.97 15.67 -6.52
C SER A 145 4.91 15.80 -5.33
N ILE A 146 5.08 17.03 -4.87
CA ILE A 146 5.85 17.37 -3.66
C ILE A 146 4.94 18.13 -2.70
N ILE A 147 4.85 17.65 -1.46
CA ILE A 147 4.14 18.29 -0.37
C ILE A 147 5.12 18.56 0.77
N GLY A 148 5.49 19.83 0.95
CA GLY A 148 6.57 20.19 1.88
C GLY A 148 7.91 19.59 1.43
N ASP A 149 8.48 18.71 2.23
CA ASP A 149 9.70 17.95 1.95
C ASP A 149 9.43 16.52 1.47
N LEU A 150 8.15 16.13 1.38
CA LEU A 150 7.74 14.79 0.98
C LEU A 150 7.54 14.72 -0.53
N HIS A 151 8.27 13.83 -1.19
CA HIS A 151 8.01 13.44 -2.57
C HIS A 151 7.00 12.30 -2.59
N ILE A 152 5.94 12.48 -3.36
CA ILE A 152 4.83 11.54 -3.48
C ILE A 152 4.77 11.04 -4.92
N PHE A 153 4.65 9.73 -5.05
CA PHE A 153 4.45 9.06 -6.31
C PHE A 153 3.14 8.23 -6.23
N ALA A 154 2.15 8.61 -7.03
CA ALA A 154 0.85 8.00 -7.05
C ALA A 154 0.68 7.06 -8.26
N GLN A 155 0.34 5.82 -8.00
CA GLN A 155 0.17 4.76 -8.98
C GLN A 155 -1.26 4.21 -8.89
N LYS A 156 -1.94 4.12 -10.02
CA LYS A 156 -3.30 3.56 -10.11
C LYS A 156 -3.29 2.06 -9.84
N SER A 157 -4.35 1.60 -9.21
CA SER A 157 -4.61 0.17 -9.08
C SER A 157 -6.03 -0.11 -9.57
N GLU A 158 -6.15 -1.05 -10.48
CA GLU A 158 -7.45 -1.54 -10.95
C GLU A 158 -7.86 -2.86 -10.29
N LYS A 159 -7.11 -3.27 -9.26
CA LYS A 159 -7.35 -4.54 -8.60
C LYS A 159 -8.68 -4.52 -7.84
N LYS A 160 -9.60 -5.36 -8.26
CA LYS A 160 -10.83 -5.66 -7.54
C LYS A 160 -10.58 -6.70 -6.45
N LEU A 161 -11.23 -6.54 -5.30
CA LEU A 161 -11.11 -7.42 -4.15
C LEU A 161 -11.44 -8.88 -4.42
N SER A 162 -12.36 -9.16 -5.35
CA SER A 162 -12.89 -10.49 -5.63
C SER A 162 -12.18 -11.25 -6.75
N GLU A 163 -11.28 -10.62 -7.48
CA GLU A 163 -10.56 -11.29 -8.57
C GLU A 163 -9.38 -12.10 -8.02
N LYS A 164 -9.59 -13.38 -7.77
CA LYS A 164 -8.51 -14.34 -7.69
C LYS A 164 -7.91 -14.46 -9.10
N VAL A 165 -6.86 -13.72 -9.36
CA VAL A 165 -6.06 -13.91 -10.57
C VAL A 165 -5.41 -15.29 -10.46
N LYS A 166 -5.96 -16.28 -11.14
CA LYS A 166 -5.23 -17.51 -11.45
C LYS A 166 -4.19 -17.12 -12.50
N LEU A 167 -2.94 -17.04 -12.09
CA LEU A 167 -1.83 -17.09 -13.03
C LEU A 167 -1.79 -18.54 -13.54
N GLU A 168 -2.35 -18.80 -14.70
CA GLU A 168 -2.09 -20.00 -15.46
C GLU A 168 -0.71 -19.78 -16.11
N PHE A 169 0.29 -20.51 -15.62
CA PHE A 169 1.55 -20.64 -16.34
C PHE A 169 1.31 -21.74 -17.37
N ASP A 170 1.34 -21.40 -18.63
CA ASP A 170 1.46 -22.39 -19.71
C ASP A 170 2.83 -23.06 -19.58
N ASP A 171 2.84 -24.41 -19.50
CA ASP A 171 4.04 -25.26 -19.46
C ASP A 171 4.82 -25.25 -20.79
#